data_2910913e31a906b3b91134ce29b8c22a
#
_entry.id   2910913e31a906b3b91134ce29b8c22a
#
_cell.length_a   1.000
_cell.length_b   1.000
_cell.length_c   1.000
_cell.angle_alpha   90.00
_cell.angle_beta   90.00
_cell.angle_gamma   90.00
#
_symmetry.space_group_name_H-M   'P 1'
#
loop_
_entity.id
_entity.type
_entity.pdbx_description
1 polymer ?
#
loop_
_entity_poly.entity_id
_entity_poly.type
_entity_poly.pdbx_seq_one_letter_code
_entity_poly.pdbx_strand_id
1 'polypeptide(L)'
;MDLLALSFLQTSRNINYMSIELGKFNTLKVVKEVDFGMYLDGGEEGEILLPSRYVPEDCKPGDELTVFIYLDNEERLVATTLTPFVQVGQFACLEVAWINQYGAFLNWGLMKDLFVPFREQKMKMQVGKQYVIHAHLDDESYRIVASAKVDRYLSKEKAPYEPGQEVNILIWQKTDLGFKAIIENRYSGLLYESEIFQPLHTGMTLKAYVKQVREDGKIDLVLQKPGAGKVEDFSATLLNYIREQGGRITLHDKSPAEEIYETFGVSKKTFKKAVGDLYKKHLIRLLENGIELVDSSNP
;
A
#
# COMPACT_ATOMS: atom_id res chain seq x y z
N MET A 1 0.06 32.81 65.16
CA MET A 1 1.11 33.28 64.24
C MET A 1 0.95 32.48 62.95
N ASP A 2 0.31 33.14 62.00
CA ASP A 2 -0.26 32.53 60.80
C ASP A 2 0.81 32.25 59.74
N LEU A 3 0.86 31.03 59.29
CA LEU A 3 1.53 30.65 58.09
C LEU A 3 0.55 30.77 56.92
N LEU A 4 0.57 31.91 56.26
CA LEU A 4 -0.17 32.14 55.02
C LEU A 4 0.43 31.27 53.91
N ALA A 5 -0.36 30.26 53.50
CA ALA A 5 -0.11 29.44 52.35
C ALA A 5 -0.23 30.29 51.07
N LEU A 6 0.88 30.55 50.40
CA LEU A 6 0.92 31.04 49.04
C LEU A 6 0.53 29.88 48.12
N SER A 7 -0.74 29.81 47.76
CA SER A 7 -1.21 28.98 46.66
C SER A 7 -0.80 29.63 45.35
N PHE A 8 0.32 29.18 44.79
CA PHE A 8 0.65 29.43 43.38
C PHE A 8 -0.37 28.66 42.51
N LEU A 9 -1.32 29.40 41.99
CA LEU A 9 -2.13 28.97 40.86
C LEU A 9 -1.19 28.77 39.67
N GLN A 10 -0.70 27.55 39.51
CA GLN A 10 -0.17 27.08 38.24
C GLN A 10 -1.32 27.00 37.26
N THR A 11 -1.60 28.08 36.59
CA THR A 11 -2.34 28.07 35.34
C THR A 11 -1.47 27.34 34.32
N SER A 12 -1.64 26.04 34.25
CA SER A 12 -1.13 25.22 33.13
C SER A 12 -1.80 25.74 31.87
N ARG A 13 -1.19 26.74 31.23
CA ARG A 13 -1.45 26.96 29.82
C ARG A 13 -0.96 25.68 29.11
N ASN A 14 -1.89 24.82 28.73
CA ASN A 14 -1.65 23.85 27.68
C ASN A 14 -1.40 24.62 26.38
N ILE A 15 -0.19 25.13 26.22
CA ILE A 15 0.32 25.53 24.92
C ILE A 15 0.64 24.20 24.26
N ASN A 16 -0.29 23.70 23.43
CA ASN A 16 0.01 22.68 22.44
C ASN A 16 1.08 23.29 21.52
N TYR A 17 2.36 23.05 21.83
CA TYR A 17 3.44 23.32 20.90
C TYR A 17 3.20 22.39 19.69
N MET A 18 2.74 22.97 18.61
CA MET A 18 2.59 22.27 17.34
C MET A 18 4.02 22.08 16.79
N SER A 19 4.63 20.92 17.06
CA SER A 19 5.89 20.56 16.44
C SER A 19 5.62 20.16 14.99
N ILE A 20 6.34 20.76 14.05
CA ILE A 20 6.25 20.43 12.63
C ILE A 20 6.71 18.99 12.39
N GLU A 21 5.87 18.19 11.77
CA GLU A 21 6.23 16.86 11.29
C GLU A 21 6.82 16.95 9.88
N LEU A 22 8.15 16.98 9.78
CA LEU A 22 8.87 17.03 8.51
C LEU A 22 8.61 15.75 7.69
N GLY A 23 8.28 15.91 6.40
CA GLY A 23 7.94 14.81 5.50
C GLY A 23 6.53 14.24 5.70
N LYS A 24 5.64 15.02 6.33
CA LYS A 24 4.23 14.68 6.56
C LYS A 24 3.31 15.87 6.30
N PHE A 25 2.02 15.60 6.27
CA PHE A 25 1.00 16.64 6.27
C PHE A 25 0.84 17.26 7.66
N ASN A 26 0.81 18.58 7.69
CA ASN A 26 0.58 19.42 8.87
C ASN A 26 -0.57 20.37 8.57
N THR A 27 -1.44 20.66 9.55
CA THR A 27 -2.47 21.70 9.42
C THR A 27 -1.94 22.96 10.09
N LEU A 28 -1.68 24.01 9.28
CA LEU A 28 -1.03 25.24 9.70
C LEU A 28 -1.89 26.45 9.39
N LYS A 29 -1.80 27.48 10.22
CA LYS A 29 -2.49 28.74 10.03
C LYS A 29 -1.72 29.66 9.08
N VAL A 30 -2.43 30.31 8.15
CA VAL A 30 -1.86 31.35 7.29
C VAL A 30 -1.64 32.62 8.11
N VAL A 31 -0.40 33.10 8.15
CA VAL A 31 -0.01 34.30 8.90
C VAL A 31 -0.14 35.55 8.04
N LYS A 32 0.44 35.53 6.86
CA LYS A 32 0.48 36.68 5.96
C LYS A 32 0.68 36.27 4.50
N GLU A 33 0.23 37.15 3.59
CA GLU A 33 0.46 37.08 2.16
C GLU A 33 1.70 37.90 1.77
N VAL A 34 2.44 37.42 0.77
CA VAL A 34 3.59 38.09 0.17
C VAL A 34 3.58 37.86 -1.34
N ASP A 35 4.35 38.63 -2.11
CA ASP A 35 4.38 38.56 -3.58
C ASP A 35 4.67 37.17 -4.17
N PHE A 36 5.41 36.34 -3.43
CA PHE A 36 5.85 35.01 -3.86
C PHE A 36 5.14 33.85 -3.14
N GLY A 37 4.09 34.11 -2.34
CA GLY A 37 3.29 33.09 -1.69
C GLY A 37 2.66 33.52 -0.37
N MET A 38 2.45 32.58 0.52
CA MET A 38 1.96 32.80 1.88
C MET A 38 2.92 32.23 2.91
N TYR A 39 3.01 32.88 4.06
CA TYR A 39 3.68 32.34 5.23
C TYR A 39 2.68 31.65 6.16
N LEU A 40 3.04 30.45 6.59
CA LEU A 40 2.29 29.64 7.53
C LEU A 40 2.97 29.64 8.89
N ASP A 41 2.20 29.51 9.95
CA ASP A 41 2.68 29.43 11.33
C ASP A 41 3.33 28.07 11.59
N GLY A 42 4.64 28.01 11.64
CA GLY A 42 5.42 26.80 11.97
C GLY A 42 5.73 26.64 13.46
N GLY A 43 5.13 27.45 14.33
CA GLY A 43 5.39 27.41 15.76
C GLY A 43 6.85 27.73 16.09
N GLU A 44 7.56 26.81 16.73
CA GLU A 44 8.97 26.98 17.08
C GLU A 44 9.91 27.06 15.87
N GLU A 45 9.51 26.48 14.73
CA GLU A 45 10.27 26.52 13.47
C GLU A 45 10.11 27.87 12.74
N GLY A 46 9.29 28.78 13.27
CA GLY A 46 9.01 30.08 12.67
C GLY A 46 8.05 30.02 11.49
N GLU A 47 8.12 31.01 10.61
CA GLU A 47 7.23 31.11 9.46
C GLU A 47 7.71 30.22 8.31
N ILE A 48 6.81 29.36 7.79
CA ILE A 48 7.08 28.42 6.69
C ILE A 48 6.44 28.95 5.40
N LEU A 49 7.23 29.07 4.35
CA LEU A 49 6.74 29.54 3.05
C LEU A 49 5.91 28.46 2.33
N LEU A 50 4.69 28.85 1.92
CA LEU A 50 3.89 28.18 0.90
C LEU A 50 4.01 29.00 -0.41
N PRO A 51 4.77 28.54 -1.41
CA PRO A 51 4.94 29.27 -2.68
C PRO A 51 3.61 29.52 -3.40
N SER A 52 3.47 30.67 -4.07
CA SER A 52 2.23 31.15 -4.71
C SER A 52 1.55 30.13 -5.62
N ARG A 53 2.33 29.30 -6.35
CA ARG A 53 1.80 28.23 -7.23
C ARG A 53 1.09 27.09 -6.48
N TYR A 54 1.24 27.01 -5.16
CA TYR A 54 0.61 25.99 -4.30
C TYR A 54 -0.44 26.58 -3.37
N VAL A 55 -0.66 27.89 -3.43
CA VAL A 55 -1.70 28.58 -2.65
C VAL A 55 -3.05 28.28 -3.28
N PRO A 56 -4.03 27.75 -2.53
CA PRO A 56 -5.41 27.60 -3.02
C PRO A 56 -6.04 28.93 -3.39
N GLU A 57 -6.96 28.93 -4.39
CA GLU A 57 -7.80 30.07 -4.68
C GLU A 57 -8.59 30.51 -3.42
N ASP A 58 -8.78 31.81 -3.24
CA ASP A 58 -9.49 32.41 -2.10
C ASP A 58 -8.84 32.22 -0.71
N CYS A 59 -7.65 31.67 -0.60
CA CYS A 59 -6.93 31.53 0.66
C CYS A 59 -6.50 32.91 1.22
N LYS A 60 -6.72 33.14 2.51
CA LYS A 60 -6.46 34.41 3.19
C LYS A 60 -5.70 34.23 4.49
N PRO A 61 -5.00 35.29 4.98
CA PRO A 61 -4.45 35.29 6.32
C PRO A 61 -5.52 34.97 7.37
N GLY A 62 -5.21 34.03 8.26
CA GLY A 62 -6.15 33.52 9.27
C GLY A 62 -6.73 32.14 8.96
N ASP A 63 -6.72 31.70 7.70
CA ASP A 63 -7.21 30.38 7.30
C ASP A 63 -6.28 29.27 7.79
N GLU A 64 -6.80 28.07 7.94
CA GLU A 64 -6.03 26.84 8.22
C GLU A 64 -5.88 26.02 6.94
N LEU A 65 -4.65 25.62 6.62
CA LEU A 65 -4.34 24.78 5.45
C LEU A 65 -3.65 23.50 5.89
N THR A 66 -4.09 22.37 5.32
CA THR A 66 -3.35 21.12 5.41
C THR A 66 -2.33 21.07 4.27
N VAL A 67 -1.06 21.13 4.61
CA VAL A 67 0.08 21.20 3.71
C VAL A 67 1.12 20.15 4.04
N PHE A 68 1.81 19.67 3.02
CA PHE A 68 2.96 18.79 3.19
C PHE A 68 4.22 19.64 3.41
N ILE A 69 5.00 19.30 4.44
CA ILE A 69 6.23 20.05 4.79
C ILE A 69 7.45 19.25 4.36
N TYR A 70 8.34 19.88 3.60
CA TYR A 70 9.60 19.28 3.16
C TYR A 70 10.72 20.31 3.10
N LEU A 71 11.94 19.88 2.76
CA LEU A 71 13.10 20.78 2.64
C LEU A 71 13.33 21.14 1.17
N ASP A 72 13.47 22.43 0.87
CA ASP A 72 13.88 22.91 -0.44
C ASP A 72 15.37 22.60 -0.74
N ASN A 73 15.89 23.07 -1.88
CA ASN A 73 17.28 22.84 -2.26
C ASN A 73 18.32 23.55 -1.37
N GLU A 74 17.88 24.55 -0.61
CA GLU A 74 18.69 25.30 0.36
C GLU A 74 18.47 24.78 1.81
N GLU A 75 17.76 23.65 1.95
CA GLU A 75 17.47 22.99 3.22
C GLU A 75 16.57 23.80 4.16
N ARG A 76 15.76 24.72 3.61
CA ARG A 76 14.75 25.45 4.34
C ARG A 76 13.42 24.68 4.33
N LEU A 77 12.69 24.76 5.43
CA LEU A 77 11.31 24.24 5.48
C LEU A 77 10.43 24.99 4.47
N VAL A 78 9.73 24.24 3.65
CA VAL A 78 8.78 24.74 2.66
C VAL A 78 7.52 23.89 2.65
N ALA A 79 6.38 24.55 2.45
CA ALA A 79 5.07 23.91 2.38
C ALA A 79 4.64 23.72 0.93
N THR A 80 3.82 22.69 0.70
CA THR A 80 3.12 22.46 -0.58
C THR A 80 1.75 21.85 -0.34
N THR A 81 0.79 22.17 -1.20
CA THR A 81 -0.51 21.50 -1.26
C THR A 81 -0.50 20.27 -2.16
N LEU A 82 0.62 19.97 -2.82
CA LEU A 82 0.77 18.74 -3.58
C LEU A 82 0.80 17.53 -2.63
N THR A 83 0.24 16.41 -3.12
CA THR A 83 0.28 15.14 -2.42
C THR A 83 1.46 14.31 -2.95
N PRO A 84 2.52 14.10 -2.16
CA PRO A 84 3.61 13.22 -2.55
C PRO A 84 3.15 11.75 -2.59
N PHE A 85 3.85 10.91 -3.34
CA PHE A 85 3.55 9.48 -3.45
C PHE A 85 3.90 8.70 -2.18
N VAL A 86 4.64 9.31 -1.24
CA VAL A 86 5.07 8.70 0.02
C VAL A 86 5.32 9.79 1.07
N GLN A 87 5.01 9.49 2.32
CA GLN A 87 5.37 10.29 3.49
C GLN A 87 6.47 9.61 4.31
N VAL A 88 7.15 10.36 5.16
CA VAL A 88 8.09 9.80 6.15
C VAL A 88 7.38 8.75 7.01
N GLY A 89 8.02 7.58 7.14
CA GLY A 89 7.46 6.41 7.82
C GLY A 89 6.67 5.46 6.92
N GLN A 90 6.55 5.76 5.61
CA GLN A 90 5.78 4.93 4.68
C GLN A 90 6.67 4.27 3.61
N PHE A 91 6.11 3.23 2.99
CA PHE A 91 6.70 2.55 1.84
C PHE A 91 5.97 2.93 0.56
N ALA A 92 6.74 3.04 -0.52
CA ALA A 92 6.20 3.23 -1.87
C ALA A 92 7.10 2.60 -2.92
N CYS A 93 6.56 2.37 -4.11
CA CYS A 93 7.32 2.00 -5.29
C CYS A 93 7.51 3.24 -6.14
N LEU A 94 8.76 3.72 -6.27
CA LEU A 94 9.10 4.97 -6.94
C LEU A 94 10.10 4.74 -8.07
N GLU A 95 9.99 5.57 -9.12
CA GLU A 95 10.90 5.55 -10.26
C GLU A 95 12.14 6.40 -9.98
N VAL A 96 13.30 5.89 -10.40
CA VAL A 96 14.57 6.66 -10.37
C VAL A 96 14.57 7.67 -11.50
N ALA A 97 14.54 8.95 -11.15
CA ALA A 97 14.61 10.05 -12.11
C ALA A 97 16.04 10.27 -12.62
N TRP A 98 17.03 10.26 -11.73
CA TRP A 98 18.45 10.45 -12.07
C TRP A 98 19.37 9.91 -10.98
N ILE A 99 20.69 9.85 -11.27
CA ILE A 99 21.72 9.31 -10.37
C ILE A 99 22.95 10.21 -10.45
N ASN A 100 23.60 10.42 -9.31
CA ASN A 100 24.90 11.09 -9.22
C ASN A 100 25.94 10.25 -8.45
N GLN A 101 27.06 10.85 -8.09
CA GLN A 101 28.15 10.19 -7.34
C GLN A 101 27.80 9.82 -5.89
N TYR A 102 26.66 10.28 -5.35
CA TYR A 102 26.25 10.03 -3.97
C TYR A 102 25.10 9.03 -3.87
N GLY A 103 24.27 8.90 -4.89
CA GLY A 103 23.11 8.02 -4.86
C GLY A 103 22.12 8.25 -6.00
N ALA A 104 20.92 7.72 -5.82
CA ALA A 104 19.82 7.86 -6.74
C ALA A 104 18.79 8.87 -6.21
N PHE A 105 18.08 9.51 -7.12
CA PHE A 105 17.02 10.47 -6.85
C PHE A 105 15.74 9.96 -7.48
N LEU A 106 14.71 9.80 -6.68
CA LEU A 106 13.45 9.20 -7.06
C LEU A 106 12.35 10.25 -7.14
N ASN A 107 11.57 10.16 -8.22
CA ASN A 107 10.38 10.97 -8.35
C ASN A 107 9.32 10.54 -7.31
N TRP A 108 9.02 11.40 -6.37
CA TRP A 108 7.99 11.20 -5.36
C TRP A 108 6.80 12.18 -5.45
N GLY A 109 6.68 12.86 -6.60
CA GLY A 109 5.59 13.79 -6.88
C GLY A 109 5.83 15.22 -6.46
N LEU A 110 7.01 15.56 -5.92
CA LEU A 110 7.41 16.93 -5.56
C LEU A 110 8.55 17.43 -6.45
N MET A 111 8.83 18.74 -6.41
CA MET A 111 9.87 19.35 -7.23
C MET A 111 11.28 18.88 -6.89
N LYS A 112 11.56 18.61 -5.62
CA LYS A 112 12.83 18.06 -5.16
C LYS A 112 12.68 16.55 -5.06
N ASP A 113 13.43 15.80 -5.86
CA ASP A 113 13.40 14.34 -5.83
C ASP A 113 13.86 13.77 -4.50
N LEU A 114 13.33 12.60 -4.14
CA LEU A 114 13.66 11.89 -2.91
C LEU A 114 14.99 11.16 -3.06
N PHE A 115 15.94 11.44 -2.18
CA PHE A 115 17.30 10.92 -2.25
C PHE A 115 17.44 9.53 -1.62
N VAL A 116 18.12 8.61 -2.33
CA VAL A 116 18.52 7.27 -1.84
C VAL A 116 20.04 7.15 -1.90
N PRO A 117 20.76 7.34 -0.79
CA PRO A 117 22.21 7.17 -0.76
C PRO A 117 22.63 5.77 -1.22
N PHE A 118 23.83 5.61 -1.81
CA PHE A 118 24.31 4.28 -2.20
C PHE A 118 24.32 3.28 -1.03
N ARG A 119 24.63 3.75 0.18
CA ARG A 119 24.61 2.92 1.39
C ARG A 119 23.22 2.37 1.73
N GLU A 120 22.15 3.01 1.24
CA GLU A 120 20.75 2.60 1.46
C GLU A 120 20.15 1.81 0.30
N GLN A 121 20.92 1.57 -0.76
CA GLN A 121 20.53 0.71 -1.87
C GLN A 121 20.83 -0.75 -1.58
N LYS A 122 19.90 -1.66 -1.84
CA LYS A 122 20.12 -3.12 -1.75
C LYS A 122 20.89 -3.64 -2.96
N MET A 123 20.66 -3.00 -4.11
CA MET A 123 21.38 -3.20 -5.36
C MET A 123 21.53 -1.82 -6.04
N LYS A 124 22.51 -1.69 -6.92
CA LYS A 124 22.72 -0.43 -7.66
C LYS A 124 21.46 -0.08 -8.47
N MET A 125 20.85 1.04 -8.16
CA MET A 125 19.66 1.54 -8.85
C MET A 125 19.99 2.00 -10.27
N GLN A 126 18.98 1.99 -11.14
CA GLN A 126 19.09 2.39 -12.55
C GLN A 126 17.99 3.39 -12.88
N VAL A 127 18.33 4.43 -13.66
CA VAL A 127 17.38 5.44 -14.13
C VAL A 127 16.22 4.80 -14.90
N GLY A 128 15.01 5.27 -14.68
CA GLY A 128 13.77 4.77 -15.28
C GLY A 128 13.27 3.43 -14.71
N LYS A 129 13.97 2.85 -13.71
CA LYS A 129 13.51 1.64 -13.01
C LYS A 129 12.81 2.00 -11.71
N GLN A 130 11.84 1.19 -11.33
CA GLN A 130 11.07 1.36 -10.10
C GLN A 130 11.62 0.48 -8.98
N TYR A 131 11.64 1.03 -7.77
CA TYR A 131 12.11 0.34 -6.57
C TYR A 131 11.16 0.60 -5.40
N VAL A 132 10.91 -0.43 -4.62
CA VAL A 132 10.20 -0.26 -3.35
C VAL A 132 11.17 0.28 -2.32
N ILE A 133 10.78 1.38 -1.71
CA ILE A 133 11.58 2.12 -0.72
C ILE A 133 10.76 2.41 0.54
N HIS A 134 11.45 2.75 1.61
CA HIS A 134 10.91 3.36 2.81
C HIS A 134 11.46 4.78 2.95
N ALA A 135 10.58 5.76 3.10
CA ALA A 135 10.99 7.15 3.34
C ALA A 135 11.18 7.37 4.86
N HIS A 136 12.27 7.99 5.26
CA HIS A 136 12.58 8.26 6.67
C HIS A 136 13.42 9.53 6.80
N LEU A 137 13.55 10.02 8.03
CA LEU A 137 14.52 11.05 8.35
C LEU A 137 15.87 10.40 8.63
N ASP A 138 16.92 10.92 8.03
CA ASP A 138 18.30 10.49 8.31
C ASP A 138 18.70 11.00 9.69
N ASP A 139 19.16 10.09 10.56
CA ASP A 139 19.46 10.38 11.96
C ASP A 139 20.57 11.42 12.15
N GLU A 140 21.48 11.56 11.20
CA GLU A 140 22.61 12.48 11.29
C GLU A 140 22.29 13.86 10.71
N SER A 141 21.64 13.89 9.54
CA SER A 141 21.40 15.13 8.79
C SER A 141 19.99 15.70 8.96
N TYR A 142 19.07 14.94 9.57
CA TYR A 142 17.63 15.26 9.67
C TYR A 142 16.94 15.53 8.33
N ARG A 143 17.54 15.07 7.22
CA ARG A 143 16.96 15.20 5.88
C ARG A 143 16.02 14.03 5.58
N ILE A 144 15.02 14.30 4.74
CA ILE A 144 14.17 13.24 4.21
C ILE A 144 14.99 12.45 3.20
N VAL A 145 15.18 11.17 3.46
CA VAL A 145 15.87 10.22 2.59
C VAL A 145 15.06 8.94 2.44
N ALA A 146 15.44 8.09 1.50
CA ALA A 146 14.80 6.79 1.36
C ALA A 146 15.81 5.64 1.38
N SER A 147 15.34 4.47 1.78
CA SER A 147 16.09 3.22 1.83
C SER A 147 15.38 2.12 1.06
N ALA A 148 16.10 1.40 0.21
CA ALA A 148 15.63 0.17 -0.42
C ALA A 148 15.84 -1.08 0.47
N LYS A 149 16.38 -0.91 1.67
CA LYS A 149 16.57 -1.97 2.67
C LYS A 149 15.30 -2.16 3.49
N VAL A 150 14.20 -2.44 2.80
CA VAL A 150 12.82 -2.54 3.31
C VAL A 150 12.73 -3.34 4.62
N ASP A 151 13.42 -4.48 4.70
CA ASP A 151 13.39 -5.37 5.88
C ASP A 151 13.72 -4.66 7.21
N ARG A 152 14.46 -3.56 7.19
CA ARG A 152 14.89 -2.82 8.40
C ARG A 152 13.75 -2.04 9.05
N TYR A 153 12.77 -1.62 8.24
CA TYR A 153 11.68 -0.73 8.66
C TYR A 153 10.38 -1.47 8.93
N LEU A 154 10.34 -2.77 8.63
CA LEU A 154 9.19 -3.61 8.92
C LEU A 154 9.17 -3.99 10.41
N SER A 155 7.98 -3.91 11.01
CA SER A 155 7.77 -4.27 12.41
C SER A 155 8.09 -5.74 12.67
N LYS A 156 8.78 -6.00 13.79
CA LYS A 156 9.04 -7.32 14.32
C LYS A 156 8.05 -7.73 15.41
N GLU A 157 7.15 -6.83 15.77
CA GLU A 157 6.10 -7.11 16.74
C GLU A 157 5.08 -8.09 16.15
N LYS A 158 4.39 -8.80 17.03
CA LYS A 158 3.29 -9.68 16.60
C LYS A 158 2.17 -8.82 16.00
N ALA A 159 1.80 -9.12 14.78
CA ALA A 159 0.75 -8.40 14.09
C ALA A 159 -0.63 -8.68 14.71
N PRO A 160 -1.48 -7.65 14.88
CA PRO A 160 -2.79 -7.78 15.50
C PRO A 160 -3.88 -8.20 14.50
N TYR A 161 -3.54 -9.04 13.51
CA TYR A 161 -4.48 -9.45 12.48
C TYR A 161 -5.14 -10.79 12.79
N GLU A 162 -6.39 -10.92 12.38
CA GLU A 162 -7.16 -12.15 12.44
C GLU A 162 -7.27 -12.82 11.07
N PRO A 163 -7.41 -14.17 11.02
CA PRO A 163 -7.67 -14.87 9.77
C PRO A 163 -8.94 -14.36 9.07
N GLY A 164 -8.84 -14.08 7.78
CA GLY A 164 -9.93 -13.53 6.97
C GLY A 164 -10.03 -12.01 6.97
N GLN A 165 -9.22 -11.29 7.75
CA GLN A 165 -9.16 -9.83 7.75
C GLN A 165 -8.61 -9.32 6.41
N GLU A 166 -9.30 -8.33 5.81
CA GLU A 166 -8.86 -7.62 4.62
C GLU A 166 -7.78 -6.61 5.00
N VAL A 167 -6.72 -6.53 4.19
CA VAL A 167 -5.57 -5.64 4.39
C VAL A 167 -5.09 -5.09 3.04
N ASN A 168 -4.52 -3.89 3.04
CA ASN A 168 -3.84 -3.34 1.88
C ASN A 168 -2.38 -3.82 1.89
N ILE A 169 -1.90 -4.21 0.73
CA ILE A 169 -0.52 -4.71 0.59
C ILE A 169 0.21 -4.02 -0.56
N LEU A 170 1.53 -3.90 -0.41
CA LEU A 170 2.47 -3.51 -1.45
C LEU A 170 3.43 -4.68 -1.70
N ILE A 171 3.41 -5.23 -2.90
CA ILE A 171 4.36 -6.29 -3.31
C ILE A 171 5.75 -5.69 -3.41
N TRP A 172 6.73 -6.22 -2.67
CA TRP A 172 8.05 -5.63 -2.67
C TRP A 172 9.19 -6.55 -3.12
N GLN A 173 8.99 -7.87 -3.10
CA GLN A 173 10.02 -8.81 -3.53
C GLN A 173 9.42 -10.14 -3.99
N LYS A 174 9.85 -10.63 -5.15
CA LYS A 174 9.62 -12.02 -5.57
C LYS A 174 10.66 -12.93 -4.91
N THR A 175 10.25 -14.12 -4.47
CA THR A 175 11.08 -15.17 -3.88
C THR A 175 10.71 -16.52 -4.48
N ASP A 176 11.47 -17.56 -4.19
CA ASP A 176 11.19 -18.94 -4.64
C ASP A 176 9.86 -19.48 -4.08
N LEU A 177 9.39 -18.98 -2.93
CA LEU A 177 8.14 -19.40 -2.30
C LEU A 177 6.92 -18.61 -2.80
N GLY A 178 7.14 -17.47 -3.46
CA GLY A 178 6.09 -16.54 -3.88
C GLY A 178 6.49 -15.09 -3.69
N PHE A 179 5.56 -14.23 -3.31
CA PHE A 179 5.78 -12.79 -3.20
C PHE A 179 5.72 -12.31 -1.74
N LYS A 180 6.77 -11.62 -1.32
CA LYS A 180 6.72 -10.84 -0.09
C LYS A 180 5.94 -9.55 -0.30
N ALA A 181 5.09 -9.23 0.67
CA ALA A 181 4.26 -8.03 0.66
C ALA A 181 4.42 -7.25 1.97
N ILE A 182 4.35 -5.93 1.87
CA ILE A 182 4.24 -5.02 3.01
C ILE A 182 2.76 -4.84 3.30
N ILE A 183 2.33 -5.12 4.53
CA ILE A 183 0.95 -5.01 4.99
C ILE A 183 0.80 -3.72 5.77
N GLU A 184 -0.18 -2.86 5.37
CA GLU A 184 -0.55 -1.60 6.05
C GLU A 184 0.67 -0.75 6.45
N ASN A 185 1.67 -0.64 5.54
CA ASN A 185 2.93 0.10 5.77
C ASN A 185 3.71 -0.33 7.03
N ARG A 186 3.48 -1.52 7.58
CA ARG A 186 4.08 -1.90 8.86
C ARG A 186 4.61 -3.32 8.94
N TYR A 187 3.89 -4.31 8.44
CA TYR A 187 4.25 -5.72 8.64
C TYR A 187 4.64 -6.41 7.34
N SER A 188 5.38 -7.53 7.46
CA SER A 188 5.73 -8.37 6.33
C SER A 188 4.77 -9.56 6.22
N GLY A 189 4.27 -9.83 5.02
CA GLY A 189 3.50 -11.02 4.70
C GLY A 189 4.05 -11.77 3.50
N LEU A 190 3.58 -12.99 3.29
CA LEU A 190 3.94 -13.84 2.17
C LEU A 190 2.69 -14.34 1.43
N LEU A 191 2.64 -14.09 0.13
CA LEU A 191 1.72 -14.72 -0.81
C LEU A 191 2.44 -15.90 -1.47
N TYR A 192 1.94 -17.11 -1.26
CA TYR A 192 2.56 -18.32 -1.87
C TYR A 192 2.23 -18.41 -3.35
N GLU A 193 3.23 -18.75 -4.18
CA GLU A 193 3.07 -18.92 -5.64
C GLU A 193 1.92 -19.88 -5.98
N SER A 194 1.74 -20.95 -5.20
CA SER A 194 0.66 -21.93 -5.39
C SER A 194 -0.76 -21.40 -5.14
N GLU A 195 -0.89 -20.23 -4.53
CA GLU A 195 -2.16 -19.57 -4.18
C GLU A 195 -2.40 -18.28 -4.98
N ILE A 196 -1.49 -17.97 -5.93
CA ILE A 196 -1.57 -16.81 -6.82
C ILE A 196 -2.07 -17.28 -8.19
N PHE A 197 -3.17 -16.66 -8.65
CA PHE A 197 -3.84 -17.02 -9.90
C PHE A 197 -3.92 -15.85 -10.88
N GLN A 198 -3.25 -14.75 -10.56
CA GLN A 198 -3.15 -13.55 -11.38
C GLN A 198 -1.70 -13.09 -11.45
N PRO A 199 -1.27 -12.37 -12.51
CA PRO A 199 0.08 -11.85 -12.58
C PRO A 199 0.32 -10.84 -11.46
N LEU A 200 1.43 -11.02 -10.74
CA LEU A 200 1.91 -10.09 -9.73
C LEU A 200 3.30 -9.59 -10.10
N HIS A 201 3.57 -8.35 -9.78
CA HIS A 201 4.89 -7.75 -9.94
C HIS A 201 5.25 -6.86 -8.73
N THR A 202 6.54 -6.65 -8.53
CA THR A 202 7.06 -5.73 -7.52
C THR A 202 6.53 -4.32 -7.77
N GLY A 203 6.11 -3.64 -6.70
CA GLY A 203 5.51 -2.31 -6.76
C GLY A 203 3.98 -2.29 -6.84
N MET A 204 3.35 -3.43 -7.07
CA MET A 204 1.89 -3.53 -7.16
C MET A 204 1.25 -3.38 -5.78
N THR A 205 0.26 -2.50 -5.68
CA THR A 205 -0.61 -2.35 -4.50
C THR A 205 -1.96 -2.98 -4.76
N LEU A 206 -2.42 -3.77 -3.80
CA LEU A 206 -3.72 -4.44 -3.91
C LEU A 206 -4.26 -4.82 -2.54
N LYS A 207 -5.53 -5.23 -2.49
CA LYS A 207 -6.13 -5.83 -1.31
C LYS A 207 -5.79 -7.30 -1.23
N ALA A 208 -5.55 -7.78 -0.02
CA ALA A 208 -5.34 -9.19 0.29
C ALA A 208 -6.06 -9.55 1.59
N TYR A 209 -6.08 -10.81 1.92
CA TYR A 209 -6.67 -11.31 3.17
C TYR A 209 -5.62 -12.06 3.96
N VAL A 210 -5.63 -11.86 5.27
CA VAL A 210 -4.79 -12.62 6.18
C VAL A 210 -5.30 -14.06 6.20
N LYS A 211 -4.46 -15.01 5.80
CA LYS A 211 -4.78 -16.43 5.90
C LYS A 211 -4.55 -16.93 7.32
N GLN A 212 -3.39 -16.57 7.87
CA GLN A 212 -3.02 -16.83 9.27
C GLN A 212 -1.84 -15.96 9.69
N VAL A 213 -1.76 -15.68 10.98
CA VAL A 213 -0.55 -15.20 11.66
C VAL A 213 0.04 -16.39 12.38
N ARG A 214 1.27 -16.78 12.01
CA ARG A 214 1.96 -17.93 12.57
C ARG A 214 2.51 -17.63 13.96
N GLU A 215 2.86 -18.67 14.70
CA GLU A 215 3.50 -18.54 16.03
C GLU A 215 4.85 -17.81 15.96
N ASP A 216 5.60 -17.98 14.86
CA ASP A 216 6.86 -17.28 14.59
C ASP A 216 6.68 -15.81 14.12
N GLY A 217 5.45 -15.29 14.15
CA GLY A 217 5.10 -13.93 13.78
C GLY A 217 4.96 -13.67 12.28
N LYS A 218 5.24 -14.67 11.41
CA LYS A 218 5.06 -14.55 9.97
C LYS A 218 3.58 -14.53 9.59
N ILE A 219 3.24 -13.78 8.56
CA ILE A 219 1.86 -13.60 8.08
C ILE A 219 1.74 -14.25 6.71
N ASP A 220 0.87 -15.23 6.60
CA ASP A 220 0.47 -15.80 5.32
C ASP A 220 -0.72 -15.04 4.78
N LEU A 221 -0.64 -14.66 3.51
CA LEU A 221 -1.67 -13.89 2.80
C LEU A 221 -2.28 -14.71 1.67
N VAL A 222 -3.50 -14.35 1.32
CA VAL A 222 -4.20 -14.84 0.11
C VAL A 222 -4.91 -13.68 -0.58
N LEU A 223 -5.09 -13.77 -1.90
CA LEU A 223 -5.75 -12.72 -2.69
C LEU A 223 -7.28 -12.84 -2.66
N GLN A 224 -7.80 -14.00 -2.30
CA GLN A 224 -9.23 -14.25 -2.21
C GLN A 224 -9.64 -14.40 -0.74
N LYS A 225 -10.80 -13.83 -0.38
CA LYS A 225 -11.31 -13.92 0.98
C LYS A 225 -11.46 -15.40 1.39
N PRO A 226 -10.85 -15.85 2.49
CA PRO A 226 -11.02 -17.20 3.00
C PRO A 226 -12.52 -17.47 3.27
N GLY A 227 -13.07 -18.53 2.66
CA GLY A 227 -14.50 -18.85 2.78
C GLY A 227 -15.44 -18.10 1.83
N ALA A 228 -14.98 -17.11 1.06
CA ALA A 228 -15.72 -16.56 -0.06
C ALA A 228 -15.54 -17.48 -1.26
N GLY A 229 -16.36 -18.47 -1.37
CA GLY A 229 -16.32 -19.54 -2.34
C GLY A 229 -16.49 -20.88 -1.64
N LYS A 230 -17.59 -21.04 -0.93
CA LYS A 230 -18.08 -22.40 -0.70
C LYS A 230 -18.16 -23.02 -2.09
N VAL A 231 -17.56 -24.18 -2.27
CA VAL A 231 -17.59 -24.94 -3.51
C VAL A 231 -19.03 -25.08 -4.04
N GLU A 232 -20.00 -25.12 -3.14
CA GLU A 232 -21.43 -25.12 -3.44
C GLU A 232 -21.93 -23.87 -4.15
N ASP A 233 -21.45 -22.68 -3.74
CA ASP A 233 -21.85 -21.40 -4.34
C ASP A 233 -21.23 -21.23 -5.74
N PHE A 234 -19.97 -21.60 -5.89
CA PHE A 234 -19.30 -21.55 -7.18
C PHE A 234 -19.79 -22.67 -8.14
N SER A 235 -20.17 -23.83 -7.63
CA SER A 235 -20.80 -24.89 -8.46
C SER A 235 -22.09 -24.39 -9.12
N ALA A 236 -22.91 -23.63 -8.38
CA ALA A 236 -24.13 -23.02 -8.92
C ALA A 236 -23.77 -21.95 -10.00
N THR A 237 -22.79 -21.10 -9.71
CA THR A 237 -22.30 -20.09 -10.67
C THR A 237 -21.76 -20.74 -11.95
N LEU A 238 -20.94 -21.76 -11.82
CA LEU A 238 -20.39 -22.52 -12.96
C LEU A 238 -21.50 -23.19 -13.79
N LEU A 239 -22.47 -23.79 -13.12
CA LEU A 239 -23.60 -24.43 -13.82
C LEU A 239 -24.42 -23.40 -14.59
N ASN A 240 -24.71 -22.25 -14.02
CA ASN A 240 -25.41 -21.15 -14.69
C ASN A 240 -24.62 -20.62 -15.89
N TYR A 241 -23.33 -20.42 -15.72
CA TYR A 241 -22.45 -19.98 -16.82
C TYR A 241 -22.47 -20.97 -17.98
N ILE A 242 -22.38 -22.29 -17.71
CA ILE A 242 -22.47 -23.31 -18.76
C ILE A 242 -23.81 -23.24 -19.49
N ARG A 243 -24.93 -22.99 -18.79
CA ARG A 243 -26.25 -22.79 -19.37
C ARG A 243 -26.30 -21.59 -20.30
N GLU A 244 -25.77 -20.45 -19.86
CA GLU A 244 -25.71 -19.19 -20.61
C GLU A 244 -24.86 -19.33 -21.91
N GLN A 245 -23.82 -20.17 -21.86
CA GLN A 245 -22.98 -20.47 -23.00
C GLN A 245 -23.57 -21.55 -23.96
N GLY A 246 -24.86 -21.84 -23.83
CA GLY A 246 -25.53 -22.83 -24.70
C GLY A 246 -25.29 -24.29 -24.31
N GLY A 247 -24.97 -24.53 -23.05
CA GLY A 247 -24.82 -25.87 -22.48
C GLY A 247 -23.42 -26.47 -22.59
N ARG A 248 -22.45 -25.75 -23.18
CA ARG A 248 -21.07 -26.22 -23.34
C ARG A 248 -20.08 -25.11 -23.19
N ILE A 249 -18.93 -25.41 -22.51
CA ILE A 249 -17.76 -24.51 -22.40
C ILE A 249 -16.50 -25.29 -22.77
N THR A 250 -15.46 -24.53 -23.21
CA THR A 250 -14.15 -25.10 -23.57
C THR A 250 -13.23 -25.26 -22.33
N LEU A 251 -13.54 -24.54 -21.24
CA LEU A 251 -12.78 -24.65 -19.98
C LEU A 251 -13.06 -26.02 -19.33
N HIS A 252 -11.99 -26.65 -18.84
CA HIS A 252 -12.05 -27.95 -18.19
C HIS A 252 -10.99 -28.08 -17.10
N ASP A 253 -10.92 -29.16 -16.39
CA ASP A 253 -10.01 -29.37 -15.23
C ASP A 253 -8.52 -29.29 -15.57
N LYS A 254 -8.13 -29.41 -16.85
CA LYS A 254 -6.74 -29.27 -17.31
C LYS A 254 -6.43 -27.88 -17.88
N SER A 255 -7.43 -27.02 -18.11
CA SER A 255 -7.24 -25.66 -18.62
C SER A 255 -6.23 -24.86 -17.78
N PRO A 256 -5.48 -23.90 -18.38
CA PRO A 256 -4.56 -23.02 -17.67
C PRO A 256 -5.23 -22.30 -16.50
N ALA A 257 -4.49 -22.07 -15.41
CA ALA A 257 -5.02 -21.39 -14.23
C ALA A 257 -5.40 -19.93 -14.53
N GLU A 258 -4.69 -19.29 -15.45
CA GLU A 258 -4.95 -17.92 -15.90
C GLU A 258 -6.30 -17.80 -16.60
N GLU A 259 -6.61 -18.65 -17.55
CA GLU A 259 -7.90 -18.65 -18.28
C GLU A 259 -9.09 -18.86 -17.33
N ILE A 260 -8.93 -19.78 -16.35
CA ILE A 260 -9.96 -20.04 -15.34
C ILE A 260 -10.17 -18.81 -14.48
N TYR A 261 -9.09 -18.13 -14.08
CA TYR A 261 -9.17 -16.94 -13.25
C TYR A 261 -9.76 -15.75 -14.00
N GLU A 262 -9.35 -15.51 -15.25
CA GLU A 262 -9.90 -14.46 -16.12
C GLU A 262 -11.40 -14.59 -16.30
N THR A 263 -11.87 -15.84 -16.46
CA THR A 263 -13.30 -16.12 -16.70
C THR A 263 -14.14 -16.06 -15.43
N PHE A 264 -13.64 -16.59 -14.31
CA PHE A 264 -14.45 -16.84 -13.11
C PHE A 264 -13.95 -16.16 -11.84
N GLY A 265 -12.74 -15.59 -11.84
CA GLY A 265 -12.14 -14.98 -10.64
C GLY A 265 -11.80 -15.99 -9.53
N VAL A 266 -11.76 -17.28 -9.83
CA VAL A 266 -11.49 -18.35 -8.87
C VAL A 266 -10.20 -19.12 -9.17
N SER A 267 -9.64 -19.77 -8.12
CA SER A 267 -8.50 -20.64 -8.33
C SER A 267 -8.83 -21.91 -9.14
N LYS A 268 -7.84 -22.45 -9.87
CA LYS A 268 -7.97 -23.76 -10.54
C LYS A 268 -8.39 -24.88 -9.57
N LYS A 269 -7.96 -24.80 -8.30
CA LYS A 269 -8.36 -25.76 -7.27
C LYS A 269 -9.85 -25.64 -6.93
N THR A 270 -10.38 -24.42 -6.83
CA THR A 270 -11.82 -24.16 -6.60
C THR A 270 -12.63 -24.62 -7.82
N PHE A 271 -12.18 -24.28 -9.03
CA PHE A 271 -12.79 -24.72 -10.27
C PHE A 271 -12.86 -26.25 -10.37
N LYS A 272 -11.74 -26.96 -10.16
CA LYS A 272 -11.72 -28.43 -10.15
C LYS A 272 -12.67 -29.06 -9.13
N LYS A 273 -12.77 -28.46 -7.93
CA LYS A 273 -13.72 -28.95 -6.92
C LYS A 273 -15.17 -28.79 -7.38
N ALA A 274 -15.51 -27.64 -7.95
CA ALA A 274 -16.86 -27.39 -8.48
C ALA A 274 -17.20 -28.31 -9.63
N VAL A 275 -16.28 -28.49 -10.60
CA VAL A 275 -16.42 -29.45 -11.67
C VAL A 275 -16.65 -30.86 -11.13
N GLY A 276 -15.86 -31.28 -10.12
CA GLY A 276 -16.02 -32.60 -9.49
C GLY A 276 -17.35 -32.76 -8.76
N ASP A 277 -17.87 -31.70 -8.14
CA ASP A 277 -19.18 -31.67 -7.47
C ASP A 277 -20.32 -31.79 -8.50
N LEU A 278 -20.30 -30.98 -9.56
CA LEU A 278 -21.30 -31.02 -10.63
C LEU A 278 -21.28 -32.36 -11.37
N TYR A 279 -20.11 -32.93 -11.60
CA TYR A 279 -19.95 -34.25 -12.22
C TYR A 279 -20.56 -35.36 -11.33
N LYS A 280 -20.29 -35.38 -10.04
CA LYS A 280 -20.88 -36.33 -9.07
C LYS A 280 -22.39 -36.19 -8.98
N LYS A 281 -22.93 -34.98 -9.15
CA LYS A 281 -24.37 -34.72 -9.21
C LYS A 281 -24.99 -35.04 -10.55
N HIS A 282 -24.24 -35.58 -11.51
CA HIS A 282 -24.68 -35.88 -12.88
C HIS A 282 -25.29 -34.70 -13.64
N LEU A 283 -24.87 -33.45 -13.29
CA LEU A 283 -25.34 -32.23 -13.94
C LEU A 283 -24.49 -31.85 -15.17
N ILE A 284 -23.28 -32.37 -15.23
CA ILE A 284 -22.33 -32.14 -16.33
C ILE A 284 -21.64 -33.46 -16.75
N ARG A 285 -21.14 -33.46 -17.97
CA ARG A 285 -20.18 -34.47 -18.46
C ARG A 285 -18.88 -33.80 -18.87
N LEU A 286 -17.75 -34.50 -18.62
CA LEU A 286 -16.43 -34.05 -19.02
C LEU A 286 -16.15 -34.52 -20.43
N LEU A 287 -15.74 -33.61 -21.29
CA LEU A 287 -15.26 -33.87 -22.63
C LEU A 287 -13.74 -33.76 -22.68
N GLU A 288 -13.10 -34.23 -23.73
CA GLU A 288 -11.66 -34.11 -23.93
C GLU A 288 -11.22 -32.64 -23.94
N ASN A 289 -12.04 -31.74 -24.50
CA ASN A 289 -11.76 -30.32 -24.66
C ASN A 289 -12.91 -29.45 -24.11
N GLY A 290 -13.42 -29.74 -22.93
CA GLY A 290 -14.47 -28.90 -22.32
C GLY A 290 -15.39 -29.63 -21.34
N ILE A 291 -16.45 -28.95 -20.99
CA ILE A 291 -17.52 -29.40 -20.08
C ILE A 291 -18.85 -29.14 -20.76
N GLU A 292 -19.78 -30.08 -20.64
CA GLU A 292 -21.10 -29.98 -21.22
C GLU A 292 -22.19 -30.38 -20.21
N LEU A 293 -23.35 -29.71 -20.27
CA LEU A 293 -24.52 -30.09 -19.47
C LEU A 293 -25.02 -31.46 -19.84
N VAL A 294 -25.50 -32.21 -18.86
CA VAL A 294 -26.29 -33.42 -19.08
C VAL A 294 -27.73 -32.98 -19.31
N ASP A 295 -28.23 -33.15 -20.53
CA ASP A 295 -29.63 -32.90 -20.84
C ASP A 295 -30.51 -33.85 -20.03
N SER A 296 -31.40 -33.31 -19.19
CA SER A 296 -32.40 -34.07 -18.42
C SER A 296 -33.53 -34.63 -19.28
N SER A 297 -33.41 -34.48 -20.60
CA SER A 297 -34.49 -34.82 -21.57
C SER A 297 -34.29 -36.14 -22.30
N ASN A 298 -33.28 -36.94 -21.96
CA ASN A 298 -33.10 -38.25 -22.54
C ASN A 298 -32.88 -39.31 -21.45
N PRO A 299 -33.83 -40.23 -21.19
CA PRO A 299 -33.69 -41.31 -20.21
C PRO A 299 -32.65 -42.36 -20.62
#